data_27e61ca51b2b247d772835839df9dafd
#
_entry.id   27e61ca51b2b247d772835839df9dafd
#
_cell.length_a   1.000
_cell.length_b   1.000
_cell.length_c   1.000
_cell.angle_alpha   90.00
_cell.angle_beta   90.00
_cell.angle_gamma   90.00
#
_symmetry.space_group_name_H-M   'P 1'
#
loop_
_entity.id
_entity.type
_entity.pdbx_description
1 polymer ?
#
loop_
_entity_poly.entity_id
_entity_poly.type
_entity_poly.pdbx_seq_one_letter_code
_entity_poly.pdbx_strand_id
1 'polypeptide(L)'
;VRESSYRGNSSYRYRLHIGSFPRPLVVTPAGGEAGKAVEFTFLGDPKGTFKKTITLPDDHRTSLSYLHEENGLISPSPNTIRISKFPSILEVEPNNSLSKGTKTELAIPLAFDGVIQEDGDIDCFRFQAKKGDRYYIKAHARSVASPLDPVLNLYYSDGRSIRGNDDANNGPDSLITQTFPSDGEYVLRITDHLGKGSPHHTYRIETEKLEPEITASIPMYGNRDSQTRQM
;
A
#
# COMPACT_ATOMS: atom_id res chain seq x y z
N VAL A 1 -15.59 -25.04 -10.81
CA VAL A 1 -14.40 -24.34 -10.30
C VAL A 1 -13.25 -25.33 -10.25
N ARG A 2 -12.08 -24.93 -10.69
CA ARG A 2 -10.84 -25.73 -10.58
C ARG A 2 -9.65 -24.81 -10.35
N GLU A 3 -8.63 -25.32 -9.70
CA GLU A 3 -7.34 -24.65 -9.58
C GLU A 3 -6.56 -24.78 -10.89
N SER A 4 -5.86 -23.72 -11.34
CA SER A 4 -5.21 -23.63 -12.67
C SER A 4 -4.08 -24.64 -12.87
N SER A 5 -3.35 -24.96 -11.81
CA SER A 5 -2.25 -25.92 -11.81
C SER A 5 -2.69 -27.36 -11.51
N TYR A 6 -3.99 -27.61 -11.41
CA TYR A 6 -4.59 -28.91 -11.05
C TYR A 6 -4.10 -29.45 -9.71
N ARG A 7 -3.65 -28.59 -8.82
CA ARG A 7 -3.30 -28.93 -7.44
C ARG A 7 -4.48 -28.65 -6.54
N GLY A 8 -4.61 -29.38 -5.47
CA GLY A 8 -5.65 -29.18 -4.48
C GLY A 8 -5.38 -29.95 -3.20
N ASN A 9 -5.83 -29.39 -2.08
CA ASN A 9 -5.85 -30.05 -0.79
C ASN A 9 -6.94 -29.46 0.10
N SER A 10 -7.11 -29.93 1.32
CA SER A 10 -8.13 -29.44 2.25
C SER A 10 -8.02 -27.97 2.65
N SER A 11 -6.87 -27.33 2.35
CA SER A 11 -6.65 -25.88 2.61
C SER A 11 -7.06 -24.99 1.44
N TYR A 12 -7.25 -25.53 0.25
CA TYR A 12 -7.71 -24.78 -0.93
C TYR A 12 -9.21 -24.55 -0.85
N ARG A 13 -9.59 -23.38 -0.36
CA ARG A 13 -10.99 -22.97 -0.19
C ARG A 13 -11.35 -21.89 -1.18
N TYR A 14 -12.59 -21.90 -1.64
CA TYR A 14 -13.13 -20.84 -2.47
C TYR A 14 -14.55 -20.49 -2.04
N ARG A 15 -14.98 -19.29 -2.41
CA ARG A 15 -16.37 -18.85 -2.31
C ARG A 15 -16.82 -18.38 -3.69
N LEU A 16 -17.91 -18.91 -4.17
CA LEU A 16 -18.53 -18.52 -5.43
C LEU A 16 -19.76 -17.68 -5.15
N HIS A 17 -19.81 -16.48 -5.70
CA HIS A 17 -20.98 -15.61 -5.68
C HIS A 17 -21.60 -15.57 -7.08
N ILE A 18 -22.90 -15.79 -7.16
CA ILE A 18 -23.68 -15.76 -8.41
C ILE A 18 -24.88 -14.86 -8.19
N GLY A 19 -25.03 -13.80 -8.99
CA GLY A 19 -26.12 -12.84 -8.84
C GLY A 19 -25.88 -11.55 -9.63
N SER A 20 -26.83 -10.63 -9.54
CA SER A 20 -26.79 -9.31 -10.20
C SER A 20 -26.37 -8.19 -9.26
N PHE A 21 -25.58 -8.48 -8.24
CA PHE A 21 -25.08 -7.51 -7.28
C PHE A 21 -23.92 -6.68 -7.87
N PRO A 22 -23.67 -5.46 -7.36
CA PRO A 22 -22.49 -4.69 -7.72
C PRO A 22 -21.21 -5.40 -7.25
N ARG A 23 -20.14 -5.34 -8.06
CA ARG A 23 -18.86 -6.00 -7.75
C ARG A 23 -17.66 -5.24 -8.30
N PRO A 24 -17.41 -4.01 -7.86
CA PRO A 24 -16.21 -3.33 -8.26
C PRO A 24 -14.97 -4.11 -7.81
N LEU A 25 -13.96 -4.16 -8.67
CA LEU A 25 -12.72 -4.93 -8.43
C LEU A 25 -11.73 -4.15 -7.61
N VAL A 26 -11.49 -2.90 -7.98
CA VAL A 26 -10.52 -2.01 -7.35
C VAL A 26 -11.08 -0.61 -7.17
N VAL A 27 -10.39 0.19 -6.37
CA VAL A 27 -10.73 1.58 -6.10
C VAL A 27 -9.51 2.47 -6.28
N THR A 28 -9.71 3.68 -6.82
CA THR A 28 -8.66 4.70 -6.94
C THR A 28 -9.20 6.06 -6.46
N PRO A 29 -8.39 6.82 -5.66
CA PRO A 29 -7.13 6.42 -5.05
C PRO A 29 -7.31 5.18 -4.17
N ALA A 30 -6.22 4.42 -3.89
CA ALA A 30 -6.31 3.20 -3.09
C ALA A 30 -6.46 3.47 -1.58
N GLY A 31 -6.46 4.75 -1.19
CA GLY A 31 -6.64 5.18 0.19
C GLY A 31 -6.77 6.69 0.32
N GLY A 32 -6.70 7.17 1.58
CA GLY A 32 -6.75 8.59 1.88
C GLY A 32 -6.34 8.92 3.31
N GLU A 33 -6.36 10.22 3.63
CA GLU A 33 -6.06 10.74 4.94
C GLU A 33 -7.24 10.52 5.90
N ALA A 34 -6.96 10.08 7.13
CA ALA A 34 -7.94 9.88 8.17
C ALA A 34 -8.76 11.16 8.43
N GLY A 35 -10.07 11.02 8.63
CA GLY A 35 -11.00 12.12 8.87
C GLY A 35 -11.35 12.95 7.65
N LYS A 36 -10.75 12.72 6.48
CA LYS A 36 -11.03 13.48 5.26
C LYS A 36 -12.10 12.82 4.40
N ALA A 37 -12.85 13.66 3.68
CA ALA A 37 -13.74 13.23 2.62
C ALA A 37 -12.93 13.10 1.32
N VAL A 38 -12.94 11.90 0.72
CA VAL A 38 -12.19 11.58 -0.50
C VAL A 38 -13.17 11.07 -1.55
N GLU A 39 -13.06 11.55 -2.78
CA GLU A 39 -13.78 11.00 -3.92
C GLU A 39 -13.02 9.77 -4.45
N PHE A 40 -13.66 8.63 -4.35
CA PHE A 40 -13.15 7.36 -4.84
C PHE A 40 -13.84 6.98 -6.15
N THR A 41 -13.05 6.51 -7.11
CA THR A 41 -13.53 5.90 -8.36
C THR A 41 -13.46 4.39 -8.22
N PHE A 42 -14.58 3.71 -8.38
CA PHE A 42 -14.70 2.25 -8.33
C PHE A 42 -14.68 1.69 -9.75
N LEU A 43 -13.79 0.75 -10.00
CA LEU A 43 -13.47 0.20 -11.32
C LEU A 43 -13.76 -1.30 -11.38
N GLY A 44 -14.05 -1.80 -12.59
CA GLY A 44 -14.22 -3.22 -12.87
C GLY A 44 -15.62 -3.78 -12.55
N ASP A 45 -16.58 -2.93 -12.18
CA ASP A 45 -17.97 -3.36 -12.09
C ASP A 45 -18.54 -3.60 -13.51
N PRO A 46 -19.28 -4.70 -13.76
CA PRO A 46 -19.90 -4.96 -15.05
C PRO A 46 -20.87 -3.88 -15.54
N LYS A 47 -21.43 -3.09 -14.64
CA LYS A 47 -22.30 -1.94 -14.98
C LYS A 47 -21.53 -0.68 -15.35
N GLY A 48 -20.20 -0.69 -15.17
CA GLY A 48 -19.32 0.42 -15.46
C GLY A 48 -18.69 1.04 -14.21
N THR A 49 -17.86 2.04 -14.47
CA THR A 49 -17.16 2.80 -13.44
C THR A 49 -18.12 3.79 -12.77
N PHE A 50 -18.02 3.93 -11.46
CA PHE A 50 -18.77 4.95 -10.70
C PHE A 50 -17.90 5.62 -9.65
N LYS A 51 -18.35 6.79 -9.18
CA LYS A 51 -17.64 7.57 -8.15
C LYS A 51 -18.47 7.68 -6.88
N LYS A 52 -17.79 7.75 -5.75
CA LYS A 52 -18.41 7.99 -4.45
C LYS A 52 -17.47 8.75 -3.52
N THR A 53 -17.98 9.80 -2.90
CA THR A 53 -17.26 10.49 -1.82
C THR A 53 -17.50 9.75 -0.51
N ILE A 54 -16.42 9.39 0.17
CA ILE A 54 -16.45 8.68 1.46
C ILE A 54 -15.61 9.49 2.45
N THR A 55 -16.20 9.82 3.60
CA THR A 55 -15.44 10.36 4.72
C THR A 55 -14.76 9.21 5.46
N LEU A 56 -13.43 9.24 5.46
CA LEU A 56 -12.64 8.19 6.10
C LEU A 56 -12.71 8.31 7.62
N PRO A 57 -12.78 7.19 8.37
CA PRO A 57 -12.72 7.21 9.82
C PRO A 57 -11.42 7.81 10.35
N ASP A 58 -11.51 8.47 11.52
CA ASP A 58 -10.36 8.96 12.29
C ASP A 58 -10.31 8.27 13.67
N ASP A 59 -10.15 6.95 13.66
CA ASP A 59 -10.22 6.09 14.85
C ASP A 59 -9.09 5.07 14.95
N HIS A 60 -7.90 5.42 14.47
CA HIS A 60 -6.68 4.57 14.49
C HIS A 60 -6.72 3.33 13.57
N ARG A 61 -7.82 3.04 12.89
CA ARG A 61 -7.81 1.96 11.89
C ARG A 61 -6.95 2.35 10.68
N THR A 62 -6.32 1.36 10.07
CA THR A 62 -5.44 1.55 8.92
C THR A 62 -6.10 1.19 7.59
N SER A 63 -7.36 0.75 7.63
CA SER A 63 -8.14 0.43 6.43
C SER A 63 -9.63 0.43 6.71
N LEU A 64 -10.42 0.66 5.67
CA LEU A 64 -11.86 0.54 5.62
C LEU A 64 -12.24 -0.58 4.65
N SER A 65 -13.00 -1.56 5.12
CA SER A 65 -13.64 -2.57 4.26
C SER A 65 -14.98 -2.00 3.77
N TYR A 66 -14.99 -1.44 2.56
CA TYR A 66 -16.16 -0.78 2.00
C TYR A 66 -16.99 -1.75 1.16
N LEU A 67 -18.24 -1.95 1.55
CA LEU A 67 -19.23 -2.71 0.78
C LEU A 67 -20.12 -1.73 0.01
N HIS A 68 -20.08 -1.79 -1.32
CA HIS A 68 -20.95 -0.96 -2.15
C HIS A 68 -22.38 -1.51 -2.14
N GLU A 69 -23.33 -0.60 -1.98
CA GLU A 69 -24.75 -0.91 -2.05
C GLU A 69 -25.40 -0.11 -3.18
N GLU A 70 -26.19 -0.80 -4.02
CA GLU A 70 -26.96 -0.22 -5.10
C GLU A 70 -28.33 -0.93 -5.20
N ASN A 71 -29.43 -0.16 -5.14
CA ASN A 71 -30.80 -0.67 -5.26
C ASN A 71 -31.12 -1.83 -4.29
N GLY A 72 -30.62 -1.78 -3.06
CA GLY A 72 -30.81 -2.81 -2.05
C GLY A 72 -29.94 -4.05 -2.24
N LEU A 73 -29.04 -4.08 -3.23
CA LEU A 73 -28.09 -5.16 -3.46
C LEU A 73 -26.71 -4.72 -2.96
N ILE A 74 -26.05 -5.56 -2.16
CA ILE A 74 -24.76 -5.29 -1.55
C ILE A 74 -23.68 -6.11 -2.24
N SER A 75 -22.51 -5.50 -2.45
CA SER A 75 -21.31 -6.20 -2.94
C SER A 75 -20.99 -7.42 -2.08
N PRO A 76 -20.72 -8.60 -2.68
CA PRO A 76 -20.43 -9.82 -1.91
C PRO A 76 -19.03 -9.81 -1.27
N SER A 77 -18.17 -8.91 -1.71
CA SER A 77 -16.82 -8.70 -1.17
C SER A 77 -16.56 -7.21 -1.02
N PRO A 78 -15.85 -6.79 0.03
CA PRO A 78 -15.51 -5.39 0.21
C PRO A 78 -14.36 -4.97 -0.70
N ASN A 79 -14.31 -3.68 -1.05
CA ASN A 79 -13.09 -3.03 -1.47
C ASN A 79 -12.33 -2.54 -0.23
N THR A 80 -11.05 -2.83 -0.17
CA THR A 80 -10.18 -2.34 0.90
C THR A 80 -9.67 -0.96 0.53
N ILE A 81 -9.96 0.03 1.36
CA ILE A 81 -9.48 1.42 1.24
C ILE A 81 -8.47 1.66 2.36
N ARG A 82 -7.25 2.03 2.03
CA ARG A 82 -6.22 2.37 3.03
C ARG A 82 -6.54 3.68 3.73
N ILE A 83 -6.20 3.75 5.02
CA ILE A 83 -6.33 4.96 5.83
C ILE A 83 -4.98 5.24 6.48
N SER A 84 -4.45 6.44 6.32
CA SER A 84 -3.22 6.89 6.99
C SER A 84 -3.39 8.30 7.53
N LYS A 85 -2.51 8.70 8.43
CA LYS A 85 -2.47 10.08 8.96
C LYS A 85 -1.71 11.05 8.04
N PHE A 86 -1.25 10.57 6.89
CA PHE A 86 -0.39 11.33 6.00
C PHE A 86 -1.20 11.97 4.88
N PRO A 87 -0.85 13.21 4.46
CA PRO A 87 -1.41 13.80 3.26
C PRO A 87 -1.18 12.92 2.04
N SER A 88 -2.16 12.84 1.15
CA SER A 88 -2.08 12.06 -0.08
C SER A 88 -1.67 12.95 -1.26
N ILE A 89 -0.70 12.47 -2.03
CA ILE A 89 -0.27 13.04 -3.31
C ILE A 89 -0.75 12.09 -4.40
N LEU A 90 -1.63 12.57 -5.26
CA LEU A 90 -2.03 11.84 -6.46
C LEU A 90 -0.97 12.02 -7.55
N GLU A 91 -0.73 10.97 -8.33
CA GLU A 91 0.13 11.07 -9.51
C GLU A 91 -0.37 12.11 -10.51
N VAL A 92 0.54 12.68 -11.25
CA VAL A 92 0.27 13.61 -12.35
C VAL A 92 1.10 13.20 -13.55
N GLU A 93 0.41 12.73 -14.56
CA GLU A 93 1.02 12.29 -15.80
C GLU A 93 1.42 13.45 -16.75
N PRO A 94 2.50 13.30 -17.54
CA PRO A 94 3.40 12.15 -17.60
C PRO A 94 4.47 12.18 -16.50
N ASN A 95 4.65 11.09 -15.76
CA ASN A 95 5.59 10.96 -14.65
C ASN A 95 6.61 9.81 -14.81
N ASN A 96 6.74 9.21 -16.02
CA ASN A 96 7.46 7.96 -16.35
C ASN A 96 8.99 8.05 -16.27
N SER A 97 9.56 9.11 -15.71
CA SER A 97 11.01 9.22 -15.55
C SER A 97 11.39 9.98 -14.29
N LEU A 98 12.60 9.72 -13.77
CA LEU A 98 13.09 10.35 -12.53
C LEU A 98 13.04 11.88 -12.57
N SER A 99 13.25 12.48 -13.75
CA SER A 99 13.23 13.93 -13.93
C SER A 99 11.83 14.52 -14.07
N LYS A 100 10.85 13.70 -14.51
CA LYS A 100 9.45 14.12 -14.74
C LYS A 100 8.49 13.65 -13.64
N GLY A 101 9.01 12.95 -12.64
CA GLY A 101 8.18 12.43 -11.55
C GLY A 101 7.28 13.50 -10.94
N THR A 102 6.07 13.09 -10.54
CA THR A 102 5.12 13.91 -9.80
C THR A 102 5.80 14.59 -8.64
N LYS A 103 5.81 15.91 -8.63
CA LYS A 103 6.55 16.71 -7.65
C LYS A 103 5.65 17.16 -6.51
N THR A 104 6.15 17.12 -5.29
CA THR A 104 5.54 17.76 -4.14
C THR A 104 6.53 18.65 -3.41
N GLU A 105 6.07 19.79 -2.90
CA GLU A 105 6.85 20.66 -2.02
C GLU A 105 6.82 20.18 -0.56
N LEU A 106 5.97 19.20 -0.26
CA LEU A 106 5.87 18.64 1.08
C LEU A 106 7.01 17.67 1.34
N ALA A 107 7.49 17.65 2.61
CA ALA A 107 8.40 16.64 3.09
C ALA A 107 7.62 15.40 3.57
N ILE A 108 8.25 14.22 3.47
CA ILE A 108 7.68 13.02 4.08
C ILE A 108 7.60 13.17 5.62
N PRO A 109 6.56 12.56 6.31
CA PRO A 109 5.74 11.46 5.83
C PRO A 109 4.58 11.89 4.93
N LEU A 110 4.38 11.16 3.84
CA LEU A 110 3.34 11.36 2.82
C LEU A 110 2.80 10.00 2.37
N ALA A 111 1.68 10.03 1.68
CA ALA A 111 1.22 8.91 0.89
C ALA A 111 1.13 9.31 -0.58
N PHE A 112 1.47 8.38 -1.47
CA PHE A 112 1.40 8.56 -2.92
C PHE A 112 0.42 7.56 -3.50
N ASP A 113 -0.53 8.03 -4.28
CA ASP A 113 -1.56 7.19 -4.91
C ASP A 113 -1.46 7.32 -6.44
N GLY A 114 -1.56 6.19 -7.14
CA GLY A 114 -1.51 6.17 -8.60
C GLY A 114 -2.02 4.86 -9.20
N VAL A 115 -1.81 4.72 -10.52
CA VAL A 115 -2.23 3.60 -11.33
C VAL A 115 -1.16 3.32 -12.39
N ILE A 116 -0.57 2.14 -12.42
CA ILE A 116 0.23 1.69 -13.56
C ILE A 116 -0.73 1.44 -14.73
N GLN A 117 -0.86 2.43 -15.62
CA GLN A 117 -1.99 2.56 -16.55
C GLN A 117 -1.95 1.60 -17.72
N GLU A 118 -0.75 1.24 -18.19
CA GLU A 118 -0.52 0.36 -19.35
C GLU A 118 0.74 -0.49 -19.19
N ASP A 119 0.91 -1.48 -20.05
CA ASP A 119 2.10 -2.35 -20.04
C ASP A 119 3.37 -1.51 -20.26
N GLY A 120 4.33 -1.64 -19.32
CA GLY A 120 5.59 -0.92 -19.32
C GLY A 120 5.56 0.46 -18.67
N ASP A 121 4.44 0.87 -18.13
CA ASP A 121 4.29 2.12 -17.40
C ASP A 121 5.16 2.19 -16.14
N ILE A 122 5.56 3.42 -15.79
CA ILE A 122 6.50 3.71 -14.71
C ILE A 122 6.04 4.99 -14.04
N ASP A 123 5.79 4.95 -12.73
CA ASP A 123 5.46 6.15 -11.98
C ASP A 123 6.61 6.58 -11.09
N CYS A 124 6.92 7.87 -11.14
CA CYS A 124 7.92 8.49 -10.30
C CYS A 124 7.32 9.61 -9.46
N PHE A 125 7.77 9.70 -8.19
CA PHE A 125 7.41 10.77 -7.26
C PHE A 125 8.67 11.43 -6.72
N ARG A 126 8.69 12.77 -6.69
CA ARG A 126 9.79 13.57 -6.18
C ARG A 126 9.37 14.22 -4.87
N PHE A 127 10.13 14.01 -3.81
CA PHE A 127 9.80 14.46 -2.47
C PHE A 127 11.04 14.91 -1.69
N GLN A 128 10.82 15.63 -0.59
CA GLN A 128 11.88 16.10 0.31
C GLN A 128 12.03 15.17 1.51
N ALA A 129 13.29 14.89 1.90
CA ALA A 129 13.61 14.18 3.14
C ALA A 129 14.75 14.87 3.89
N LYS A 130 14.87 14.61 5.20
CA LYS A 130 15.91 15.18 6.09
C LYS A 130 16.95 14.14 6.45
N LYS A 131 18.20 14.62 6.58
CA LYS A 131 19.33 13.80 7.03
C LYS A 131 19.03 13.14 8.38
N GLY A 132 19.33 11.84 8.45
CA GLY A 132 19.19 11.04 9.66
C GLY A 132 17.79 10.50 9.91
N ASP A 133 16.77 11.04 9.24
CA ASP A 133 15.41 10.49 9.32
C ASP A 133 15.38 9.09 8.73
N ARG A 134 14.68 8.18 9.41
CA ARG A 134 14.50 6.80 8.99
C ARG A 134 13.03 6.52 8.72
N TYR A 135 12.75 5.92 7.57
CA TYR A 135 11.37 5.65 7.13
C TYR A 135 11.18 4.21 6.67
N TYR A 136 9.97 3.69 6.89
CA TYR A 136 9.35 2.67 6.06
C TYR A 136 8.69 3.34 4.87
N ILE A 137 8.92 2.80 3.67
CA ILE A 137 8.28 3.19 2.42
C ILE A 137 7.62 1.93 1.89
N LYS A 138 6.31 1.83 2.06
CA LYS A 138 5.56 0.59 1.79
C LYS A 138 4.53 0.80 0.71
N ALA A 139 4.58 -0.03 -0.33
CA ALA A 139 3.51 -0.15 -1.31
C ALA A 139 2.33 -0.95 -0.72
N HIS A 140 1.14 -0.58 -1.15
CA HIS A 140 -0.12 -1.28 -0.93
C HIS A 140 -0.80 -1.44 -2.29
N ALA A 141 -0.68 -2.63 -2.87
CA ALA A 141 -1.29 -3.01 -4.13
C ALA A 141 -2.07 -4.32 -3.96
N ARG A 142 -1.41 -5.45 -3.76
CA ARG A 142 -2.07 -6.74 -3.51
C ARG A 142 -2.95 -6.70 -2.25
N SER A 143 -2.51 -5.99 -1.22
CA SER A 143 -3.26 -5.81 0.02
C SER A 143 -4.57 -5.02 -0.14
N VAL A 144 -4.73 -4.29 -1.24
CA VAL A 144 -5.96 -3.57 -1.62
C VAL A 144 -6.66 -4.18 -2.83
N ALA A 145 -6.35 -5.44 -3.15
CA ALA A 145 -6.92 -6.23 -4.25
C ALA A 145 -6.55 -5.75 -5.68
N SER A 146 -5.53 -4.90 -5.82
CA SER A 146 -4.95 -4.56 -7.12
C SER A 146 -4.23 -5.78 -7.74
N PRO A 147 -4.26 -5.98 -9.06
CA PRO A 147 -3.44 -6.99 -9.72
C PRO A 147 -1.95 -6.63 -9.79
N LEU A 148 -1.57 -5.39 -9.51
CA LEU A 148 -0.20 -4.90 -9.52
C LEU A 148 0.70 -5.73 -8.58
N ASP A 149 1.86 -6.12 -9.07
CA ASP A 149 2.98 -6.70 -8.33
C ASP A 149 4.08 -5.63 -8.19
N PRO A 150 4.05 -4.81 -7.11
CA PRO A 150 4.78 -3.56 -7.09
C PRO A 150 6.28 -3.76 -6.84
N VAL A 151 7.11 -3.14 -7.68
CA VAL A 151 8.55 -2.99 -7.46
C VAL A 151 8.87 -1.55 -7.12
N LEU A 152 9.40 -1.30 -5.93
CA LEU A 152 9.83 0.02 -5.49
C LEU A 152 11.34 0.21 -5.69
N ASN A 153 11.72 1.38 -6.21
CA ASN A 153 13.11 1.81 -6.28
C ASN A 153 13.25 3.26 -5.78
N LEU A 154 14.23 3.50 -4.94
CA LEU A 154 14.56 4.81 -4.39
C LEU A 154 15.87 5.33 -5.01
N TYR A 155 15.87 6.60 -5.40
CA TYR A 155 16.99 7.26 -6.05
C TYR A 155 17.32 8.60 -5.39
N TYR A 156 18.56 9.04 -5.53
CA TYR A 156 18.91 10.43 -5.39
C TYR A 156 18.33 11.27 -6.54
N SER A 157 18.21 12.56 -6.36
CA SER A 157 17.72 13.48 -7.41
C SER A 157 18.60 13.50 -8.67
N ASP A 158 19.87 13.11 -8.56
CA ASP A 158 20.83 12.96 -9.67
C ASP A 158 20.69 11.62 -10.43
N GLY A 159 19.77 10.75 -10.02
CA GLY A 159 19.48 9.47 -10.66
C GLY A 159 20.31 8.29 -10.14
N ARG A 160 21.24 8.49 -9.20
CA ARG A 160 21.94 7.36 -8.56
C ARG A 160 20.97 6.55 -7.71
N SER A 161 20.99 5.23 -7.90
CA SER A 161 20.15 4.30 -7.12
C SER A 161 20.60 4.25 -5.67
N ILE A 162 19.64 4.18 -4.75
CA ILE A 162 19.87 4.00 -3.32
C ILE A 162 19.49 2.59 -2.92
N ARG A 163 18.26 2.18 -3.22
CA ARG A 163 17.70 0.89 -2.80
C ARG A 163 16.49 0.52 -3.65
N GLY A 164 16.27 -0.78 -3.82
CA GLY A 164 15.05 -1.33 -4.40
C GLY A 164 14.54 -2.52 -3.59
N ASN A 165 13.28 -2.84 -3.80
CA ASN A 165 12.62 -4.03 -3.26
C ASN A 165 11.42 -4.38 -4.14
N ASP A 166 11.17 -5.67 -4.32
CA ASP A 166 10.01 -6.22 -5.05
C ASP A 166 9.03 -6.93 -4.11
N ASP A 167 9.53 -7.56 -3.05
CA ASP A 167 8.73 -8.31 -2.08
C ASP A 167 9.10 -7.96 -0.64
N ALA A 168 8.11 -7.80 0.23
CA ALA A 168 8.35 -7.79 1.67
C ALA A 168 8.30 -9.22 2.25
N ASN A 169 8.98 -9.45 3.38
CA ASN A 169 9.10 -10.78 4.01
C ASN A 169 7.76 -11.51 4.27
N ASN A 170 6.63 -10.80 4.24
CA ASN A 170 5.31 -11.34 4.56
C ASN A 170 4.28 -11.14 3.45
N GLY A 171 4.70 -10.86 2.23
CA GLY A 171 3.78 -10.68 1.11
C GLY A 171 4.38 -9.96 -0.10
N PRO A 172 3.64 -9.91 -1.20
CA PRO A 172 4.10 -9.39 -2.48
C PRO A 172 4.14 -7.85 -2.55
N ASP A 173 3.66 -7.13 -1.55
CA ASP A 173 3.74 -5.67 -1.52
C ASP A 173 5.14 -5.24 -1.07
N SER A 174 5.82 -4.42 -1.86
CA SER A 174 7.20 -3.95 -1.63
C SER A 174 7.34 -3.09 -0.38
N LEU A 175 8.46 -3.23 0.34
CA LEU A 175 8.82 -2.44 1.50
C LEU A 175 10.30 -2.03 1.47
N ILE A 176 10.58 -0.74 1.47
CA ILE A 176 11.93 -0.20 1.67
C ILE A 176 12.04 0.39 3.08
N THR A 177 13.13 0.05 3.77
CA THR A 177 13.54 0.76 4.98
C THR A 177 14.77 1.60 4.64
N GLN A 178 14.68 2.92 4.81
CA GLN A 178 15.76 3.85 4.45
C GLN A 178 16.03 4.86 5.54
N THR A 179 17.33 5.05 5.87
CA THR A 179 17.83 6.22 6.60
C THR A 179 18.42 7.19 5.58
N PHE A 180 17.91 8.43 5.52
CA PHE A 180 18.33 9.41 4.53
C PHE A 180 19.69 10.00 4.92
N PRO A 181 20.71 9.97 4.02
CA PRO A 181 22.07 10.39 4.35
C PRO A 181 22.28 11.90 4.32
N SER A 182 21.40 12.65 3.66
CA SER A 182 21.46 14.10 3.52
C SER A 182 20.06 14.72 3.42
N ASP A 183 19.96 16.02 3.71
CA ASP A 183 18.78 16.80 3.33
C ASP A 183 18.71 16.91 1.82
N GLY A 184 17.48 16.90 1.27
CA GLY A 184 17.29 17.17 -0.13
C GLY A 184 16.16 16.36 -0.78
N GLU A 185 16.13 16.47 -2.11
CA GLU A 185 15.14 15.81 -2.94
C GLU A 185 15.58 14.37 -3.27
N TYR A 186 14.59 13.48 -3.22
CA TYR A 186 14.71 12.06 -3.59
C TYR A 186 13.62 11.70 -4.56
N VAL A 187 13.81 10.60 -5.29
CA VAL A 187 12.84 10.09 -6.25
C VAL A 187 12.47 8.66 -5.89
N LEU A 188 11.19 8.42 -5.71
CA LEU A 188 10.61 7.09 -5.57
C LEU A 188 10.01 6.69 -6.92
N ARG A 189 10.35 5.50 -7.38
CA ARG A 189 9.82 4.89 -8.59
C ARG A 189 9.07 3.63 -8.25
N ILE A 190 7.91 3.43 -8.86
CA ILE A 190 7.15 2.18 -8.82
C ILE A 190 6.92 1.65 -10.22
N THR A 191 6.95 0.33 -10.37
CA THR A 191 6.65 -0.42 -11.59
C THR A 191 5.95 -1.72 -11.22
N ASP A 192 5.34 -2.38 -12.19
CA ASP A 192 4.94 -3.78 -12.06
C ASP A 192 6.13 -4.71 -12.28
N HIS A 193 6.22 -5.83 -11.52
CA HIS A 193 7.33 -6.80 -11.61
C HIS A 193 7.45 -7.44 -13.01
N LEU A 194 6.34 -7.70 -13.68
CA LEU A 194 6.31 -8.27 -15.02
C LEU A 194 6.08 -7.22 -16.11
N GLY A 195 6.11 -5.93 -15.77
CA GLY A 195 5.85 -4.83 -16.68
C GLY A 195 4.42 -4.80 -17.21
N LYS A 196 3.46 -5.27 -16.41
CA LYS A 196 2.03 -5.23 -16.72
C LYS A 196 1.39 -3.97 -16.17
N GLY A 197 0.36 -3.49 -16.87
CA GLY A 197 -0.42 -2.34 -16.46
C GLY A 197 -1.85 -2.39 -16.99
N SER A 198 -2.74 -1.71 -16.31
CA SER A 198 -4.12 -1.48 -16.73
C SER A 198 -4.76 -0.47 -15.76
N PRO A 199 -5.95 0.07 -16.05
CA PRO A 199 -6.69 0.92 -15.11
C PRO A 199 -6.97 0.27 -13.74
N HIS A 200 -6.76 -1.04 -13.60
CA HIS A 200 -6.95 -1.76 -12.34
C HIS A 200 -5.67 -1.91 -11.51
N HIS A 201 -4.49 -1.56 -12.06
CA HIS A 201 -3.20 -1.64 -11.35
C HIS A 201 -3.02 -0.42 -10.42
N THR A 202 -3.99 -0.22 -9.54
CA THR A 202 -4.01 0.87 -8.56
C THR A 202 -3.03 0.59 -7.42
N TYR A 203 -2.44 1.63 -6.85
CA TYR A 203 -1.55 1.49 -5.70
C TYR A 203 -1.62 2.69 -4.76
N ARG A 204 -1.14 2.47 -3.55
CA ARG A 204 -0.82 3.50 -2.57
C ARG A 204 0.54 3.20 -1.96
N ILE A 205 1.42 4.20 -1.87
CA ILE A 205 2.70 4.09 -1.17
C ILE A 205 2.63 4.97 0.06
N GLU A 206 2.87 4.41 1.24
CA GLU A 206 2.89 5.15 2.50
C GLU A 206 4.33 5.27 3.01
N THR A 207 4.71 6.49 3.43
CA THR A 207 6.00 6.75 4.06
C THR A 207 5.78 6.99 5.55
N GLU A 208 6.20 6.05 6.37
CA GLU A 208 6.04 6.11 7.83
C GLU A 208 7.39 6.32 8.51
N LYS A 209 7.48 7.36 9.36
CA LYS A 209 8.72 7.62 10.11
C LYS A 209 8.91 6.57 11.19
N LEU A 210 10.11 5.99 11.22
CA LEU A 210 10.51 5.08 12.28
C LEU A 210 11.12 5.89 13.43
N GLU A 211 10.36 5.97 14.51
CA GLU A 211 10.91 6.50 15.76
C GLU A 211 11.82 5.44 16.42
N PRO A 212 12.86 5.86 17.16
CA PRO A 212 13.68 4.93 17.90
C PRO A 212 12.84 4.19 18.95
N GLU A 213 12.71 2.87 18.81
CA GLU A 213 12.10 2.06 19.85
C GLU A 213 13.08 1.80 20.98
N ILE A 214 12.68 2.12 22.21
CA ILE A 214 13.41 1.71 23.41
C ILE A 214 13.00 0.27 23.73
N THR A 215 13.83 -0.69 23.35
CA THR A 215 13.62 -2.08 23.72
C THR A 215 14.23 -2.30 25.13
N ALA A 216 13.38 -2.34 26.15
CA ALA A 216 13.80 -2.77 27.49
C ALA A 216 13.67 -4.28 27.60
N SER A 217 14.77 -5.02 27.65
CA SER A 217 14.76 -6.41 28.06
C SER A 217 14.86 -6.49 29.58
N ILE A 218 13.82 -7.00 30.24
CA ILE A 218 13.87 -7.34 31.65
C ILE A 218 14.40 -8.78 31.74
N PRO A 219 15.63 -9.00 32.26
CA PRO A 219 16.10 -10.35 32.49
C PRO A 219 15.18 -11.01 33.52
N MET A 220 14.49 -12.06 33.16
CA MET A 220 13.76 -12.91 34.11
C MET A 220 14.80 -13.69 34.95
N TYR A 221 15.27 -13.10 36.01
CA TYR A 221 15.91 -13.86 37.07
C TYR A 221 14.81 -14.58 37.87
N GLY A 222 14.50 -15.80 37.45
CA GLY A 222 13.73 -16.70 38.31
C GLY A 222 14.57 -17.06 39.53
N ASN A 223 14.27 -16.48 40.69
CA ASN A 223 14.70 -17.07 41.96
C ASN A 223 13.97 -18.41 42.09
N ARG A 224 14.67 -19.49 41.76
CA ARG A 224 14.31 -20.80 42.28
C ARG A 224 14.81 -20.86 43.73
N ASP A 225 13.98 -20.45 44.65
CA ASP A 225 14.15 -20.84 46.04
C ASP A 225 14.01 -22.35 46.12
N SER A 226 15.14 -23.03 46.13
CA SER A 226 15.23 -24.43 46.52
C SER A 226 14.94 -24.52 48.02
N GLN A 227 13.70 -24.64 48.39
CA GLN A 227 13.37 -25.11 49.75
C GLN A 227 13.77 -26.60 49.85
N THR A 228 14.96 -26.82 50.35
CA THR A 228 15.37 -28.11 50.86
C THR A 228 14.58 -28.37 52.16
N ARG A 229 13.52 -29.19 52.08
CA ARG A 229 12.95 -29.79 53.29
C ARG A 229 13.94 -30.83 53.76
N GLN A 230 14.60 -30.58 54.89
CA GLN A 230 15.17 -31.66 55.74
C GLN A 230 14.04 -32.21 56.62
N MET A 231 13.90 -33.54 56.59
CA MET A 231 13.20 -34.30 57.61
C MET A 231 14.13 -34.56 58.78
#